data_3e963ca17beb8402dd44ed56c113ea7a
#
_entry.id   3e963ca17beb8402dd44ed56c113ea7a
#
_cell.length_a   1.000
_cell.length_b   1.000
_cell.length_c   1.000
_cell.angle_alpha   90.00
_cell.angle_beta   90.00
_cell.angle_gamma   90.00
#
_symmetry.space_group_name_H-M   'P 1'
#
loop_
_entity.id
_entity.type
_entity.pdbx_description
1 polymer ?
#
loop_
_entity_poly.entity_id
_entity_poly.type
_entity_poly.pdbx_seq_one_letter_code
_entity_poly.pdbx_strand_id
1 'polypeptide(L)'
;MIEAYADNKSPNGKASPGGLQAIRVEIMKYLQEICEGEKDKFGVVNETTFMDTYTEFNDAVRGAFVDVSKKKYVLYKEKRDAGERNVRKIKVSRFTEWAKDTVSNLPDSFARWKHVCIAIMLLTGRRQSEVMSSGVFEYVDDSHLMFEGQLKRHTEEPVPPTKIPVIGGMAQQIIDAIKWLEKGDKRTIPDERTYEGLQKAAKKSHNRCSRYISETMTKLEEYVDITNDKTWKDIKGNNVFKGHLTRQIYAQICSEIFVPDDQKNHSFIADILGESRDAAPSYDRDIEVIDIEDIK
;
A
#
# COMPACT_ATOMS: atom_id res chain seq x y z
N MET A 1 -24.94 6.65 20.75
CA MET A 1 -25.19 7.25 19.43
C MET A 1 -24.26 6.69 18.36
N ILE A 2 -22.95 6.66 18.57
CA ILE A 2 -21.97 6.09 17.61
C ILE A 2 -22.16 4.57 17.43
N GLU A 3 -22.41 3.82 18.52
CA GLU A 3 -22.71 2.39 18.47
C GLU A 3 -24.01 2.09 17.74
N ALA A 4 -25.08 2.84 18.01
CA ALA A 4 -26.38 2.67 17.35
C ALA A 4 -26.36 3.02 15.86
N TYR A 5 -25.49 3.94 15.43
CA TYR A 5 -25.32 4.30 14.03
C TYR A 5 -24.47 3.27 13.27
N ALA A 6 -23.51 2.65 13.96
CA ALA A 6 -22.70 1.57 13.39
C ALA A 6 -23.55 0.30 13.12
N ASP A 7 -24.52 0.00 13.98
CA ASP A 7 -25.42 -1.15 13.84
C ASP A 7 -26.39 -1.01 12.66
N ASN A 8 -26.77 0.22 12.30
CA ASN A 8 -27.77 0.46 11.24
C ASN A 8 -27.20 0.49 9.81
N LYS A 9 -25.90 0.63 9.61
CA LYS A 9 -25.28 0.69 8.26
C LYS A 9 -24.48 -0.55 7.84
N SER A 10 -24.33 -1.52 8.72
CA SER A 10 -23.66 -2.78 8.37
C SER A 10 -24.66 -3.93 8.32
N PRO A 11 -24.81 -4.66 7.21
CA PRO A 11 -25.66 -5.84 7.11
C PRO A 11 -25.32 -6.95 8.12
N ASN A 12 -24.16 -6.86 8.79
CA ASN A 12 -23.63 -7.84 9.74
C ASN A 12 -23.34 -7.24 11.13
N GLY A 13 -23.89 -6.08 11.49
CA GLY A 13 -23.77 -5.50 12.84
C GLY A 13 -22.36 -5.09 13.30
N LYS A 14 -21.36 -5.01 12.39
CA LYS A 14 -19.99 -4.61 12.74
C LYS A 14 -19.43 -3.65 11.70
N ALA A 15 -19.29 -2.38 12.08
CA ALA A 15 -18.63 -1.40 11.25
C ALA A 15 -17.15 -1.79 10.96
N SER A 16 -16.75 -1.73 9.70
CA SER A 16 -15.34 -1.87 9.34
C SER A 16 -14.54 -0.64 9.84
N PRO A 17 -13.22 -0.72 10.07
CA PRO A 17 -12.41 0.45 10.41
C PRO A 17 -12.57 1.61 9.42
N GLY A 18 -12.73 1.33 8.12
CA GLY A 18 -13.02 2.34 7.10
C GLY A 18 -14.43 2.93 7.23
N GLY A 19 -15.43 2.11 7.60
CA GLY A 19 -16.79 2.58 7.88
C GLY A 19 -16.85 3.50 9.09
N LEU A 20 -16.12 3.16 10.16
CA LEU A 20 -16.00 4.03 11.32
C LEU A 20 -15.30 5.36 11.01
N GLN A 21 -14.27 5.35 10.17
CA GLN A 21 -13.61 6.57 9.73
C GLN A 21 -14.53 7.46 8.89
N ALA A 22 -15.35 6.88 8.01
CA ALA A 22 -16.35 7.62 7.24
C ALA A 22 -17.41 8.25 8.15
N ILE A 23 -17.92 7.49 9.14
CA ILE A 23 -18.87 7.99 10.15
C ILE A 23 -18.25 9.14 10.94
N ARG A 24 -16.98 9.03 11.35
CA ARG A 24 -16.27 10.10 12.03
C ARG A 24 -16.25 11.39 11.19
N VAL A 25 -15.91 11.29 9.91
CA VAL A 25 -15.86 12.44 9.01
C VAL A 25 -17.24 13.09 8.84
N GLU A 26 -18.32 12.29 8.73
CA GLU A 26 -19.69 12.81 8.65
C GLU A 26 -20.13 13.51 9.94
N ILE A 27 -19.85 12.91 11.11
CA ILE A 27 -20.17 13.53 12.41
C ILE A 27 -19.39 14.83 12.59
N MET A 28 -18.13 14.88 12.20
CA MET A 28 -17.30 16.09 12.30
C MET A 28 -17.82 17.22 11.41
N LYS A 29 -18.26 16.91 10.19
CA LYS A 29 -18.92 17.89 9.31
C LYS A 29 -20.21 18.41 9.92
N TYR A 30 -21.04 17.51 10.44
CA TYR A 30 -22.31 17.88 11.07
C TYR A 30 -22.12 18.77 12.31
N LEU A 31 -21.13 18.48 13.16
CA LEU A 31 -20.79 19.34 14.30
C LEU A 31 -20.27 20.71 13.85
N GLN A 32 -19.46 20.76 12.77
CA GLN A 32 -18.99 22.02 12.20
C GLN A 32 -20.15 22.85 11.64
N GLU A 33 -21.09 22.24 10.92
CA GLU A 33 -22.30 22.90 10.39
C GLU A 33 -23.21 23.43 11.49
N ILE A 34 -23.41 22.67 12.59
CA ILE A 34 -24.18 23.17 13.76
C ILE A 34 -23.50 24.38 14.39
N CYS A 35 -22.19 24.34 14.56
CA CYS A 35 -21.46 25.43 15.20
C CYS A 35 -21.39 26.69 14.34
N GLU A 36 -21.27 26.53 13.01
CA GLU A 36 -21.37 27.63 12.07
C GLU A 36 -22.80 28.22 12.04
N GLY A 37 -23.83 27.38 12.07
CA GLY A 37 -25.23 27.80 12.12
C GLY A 37 -25.64 28.46 13.43
N GLU A 38 -25.02 28.12 14.57
CA GLU A 38 -25.24 28.77 15.85
C GLU A 38 -24.50 30.13 15.96
N LYS A 39 -23.36 30.24 15.30
CA LYS A 39 -22.65 31.55 15.15
C LYS A 39 -23.56 32.64 14.57
N ASP A 40 -24.37 32.28 13.58
CA ASP A 40 -25.31 33.19 12.92
C ASP A 40 -26.55 33.50 13.77
N LYS A 41 -26.94 32.59 14.71
CA LYS A 41 -28.14 32.78 15.55
C LYS A 41 -27.89 33.52 16.85
N PHE A 42 -26.73 33.40 17.47
CA PHE A 42 -26.45 33.87 18.83
C PHE A 42 -25.32 34.90 18.91
N GLY A 43 -24.72 35.29 17.80
CA GLY A 43 -23.74 36.40 17.70
C GLY A 43 -22.41 36.17 18.39
N VAL A 44 -22.26 35.25 19.28
CA VAL A 44 -20.99 34.93 19.96
C VAL A 44 -21.01 33.43 20.37
N VAL A 45 -20.39 32.56 19.62
CA VAL A 45 -19.94 31.26 20.16
C VAL A 45 -18.62 31.51 20.89
N ASN A 46 -18.54 31.11 22.14
CA ASN A 46 -17.28 31.10 22.86
C ASN A 46 -16.35 30.07 22.19
N GLU A 47 -15.43 30.55 21.35
CA GLU A 47 -14.51 29.70 20.55
C GLU A 47 -13.75 28.72 21.44
N THR A 48 -13.45 29.06 22.67
CA THR A 48 -12.77 28.22 23.65
C THR A 48 -13.63 27.01 24.00
N THR A 49 -14.91 27.20 24.35
CA THR A 49 -15.82 26.11 24.71
C THR A 49 -16.08 25.18 23.54
N PHE A 50 -16.15 25.71 22.31
CA PHE A 50 -16.28 24.89 21.12
C PHE A 50 -15.04 24.03 20.87
N MET A 51 -13.85 24.62 20.92
CA MET A 51 -12.58 23.93 20.69
C MET A 51 -12.33 22.87 21.77
N ASP A 52 -12.69 23.13 23.01
CA ASP A 52 -12.58 22.16 24.12
C ASP A 52 -13.50 20.99 23.90
N THR A 53 -14.79 21.20 23.62
CA THR A 53 -15.76 20.15 23.34
C THR A 53 -15.39 19.33 22.09
N TYR A 54 -14.87 20.01 21.04
CA TYR A 54 -14.36 19.37 19.83
C TYR A 54 -13.16 18.48 20.13
N THR A 55 -12.24 18.95 20.94
CA THR A 55 -11.02 18.22 21.32
C THR A 55 -11.37 16.99 22.15
N GLU A 56 -12.21 17.13 23.18
CA GLU A 56 -12.67 16.02 24.02
C GLU A 56 -13.41 14.95 23.20
N PHE A 57 -14.30 15.37 22.29
CA PHE A 57 -15.00 14.44 21.40
C PHE A 57 -14.03 13.73 20.44
N ASN A 58 -13.10 14.45 19.86
CA ASN A 58 -12.11 13.87 18.95
C ASN A 58 -11.19 12.87 19.66
N ASP A 59 -10.82 13.16 20.90
CA ASP A 59 -9.99 12.26 21.73
C ASP A 59 -10.76 11.04 22.20
N ALA A 60 -12.03 11.17 22.58
CA ALA A 60 -12.92 10.05 22.91
C ALA A 60 -13.11 9.11 21.70
N VAL A 61 -13.34 9.68 20.52
CA VAL A 61 -13.46 8.93 19.26
C VAL A 61 -12.13 8.24 18.93
N ARG A 62 -10.98 8.94 19.03
CA ARG A 62 -9.66 8.34 18.86
C ARG A 62 -9.42 7.19 19.84
N GLY A 63 -9.75 7.36 21.12
CA GLY A 63 -9.62 6.31 22.14
C GLY A 63 -10.40 5.06 21.77
N ALA A 64 -11.66 5.20 21.40
CA ALA A 64 -12.52 4.08 20.98
C ALA A 64 -11.96 3.36 19.74
N PHE A 65 -11.39 4.10 18.76
CA PHE A 65 -10.75 3.51 17.57
C PHE A 65 -9.47 2.75 17.92
N VAL A 66 -8.65 3.30 18.81
CA VAL A 66 -7.40 2.65 19.26
C VAL A 66 -7.74 1.33 19.95
N ASP A 67 -8.77 1.27 20.78
CA ASP A 67 -9.18 0.05 21.48
C ASP A 67 -9.72 -1.02 20.53
N VAL A 68 -10.53 -0.65 19.53
CA VAL A 68 -10.99 -1.58 18.50
C VAL A 68 -9.82 -2.12 17.67
N SER A 69 -8.88 -1.28 17.34
CA SER A 69 -7.68 -1.68 16.60
C SER A 69 -6.77 -2.58 17.43
N LYS A 70 -6.58 -2.27 18.71
CA LYS A 70 -5.81 -3.10 19.65
C LYS A 70 -6.47 -4.47 19.86
N LYS A 71 -7.79 -4.53 20.09
CA LYS A 71 -8.54 -5.80 20.23
C LYS A 71 -8.42 -6.66 18.97
N LYS A 72 -8.50 -6.06 17.77
CA LYS A 72 -8.28 -6.78 16.50
C LYS A 72 -6.85 -7.28 16.38
N TYR A 73 -5.88 -6.49 16.80
CA TYR A 73 -4.47 -6.87 16.77
C TYR A 73 -4.18 -8.02 17.75
N VAL A 74 -4.75 -7.98 18.96
CA VAL A 74 -4.62 -9.07 19.96
C VAL A 74 -5.23 -10.36 19.43
N LEU A 75 -6.47 -10.34 18.94
CA LEU A 75 -7.13 -11.49 18.33
C LEU A 75 -6.37 -12.05 17.13
N TYR A 76 -5.77 -11.17 16.33
CA TYR A 76 -4.91 -11.56 15.23
C TYR A 76 -3.62 -12.24 15.74
N LYS A 77 -3.01 -11.68 16.78
CA LYS A 77 -1.80 -12.23 17.41
C LYS A 77 -2.09 -13.61 18.02
N GLU A 78 -3.20 -13.76 18.73
CA GLU A 78 -3.64 -15.04 19.29
C GLU A 78 -3.85 -16.10 18.21
N LYS A 79 -4.53 -15.80 17.12
CA LYS A 79 -4.69 -16.72 15.97
C LYS A 79 -3.37 -17.06 15.29
N ARG A 80 -2.46 -16.10 15.22
CA ARG A 80 -1.10 -16.31 14.70
C ARG A 80 -0.33 -17.29 15.58
N ASP A 81 -0.37 -17.06 16.90
CA ASP A 81 0.41 -17.83 17.88
C ASP A 81 -0.21 -19.24 18.07
N ALA A 82 -1.52 -19.40 17.81
CA ALA A 82 -2.20 -20.69 17.76
C ALA A 82 -1.92 -21.53 16.49
N GLY A 83 -1.09 -21.03 15.56
CA GLY A 83 -0.77 -21.74 14.31
C GLY A 83 -1.88 -21.76 13.25
N GLU A 84 -2.99 -21.06 13.49
CA GLU A 84 -4.12 -20.92 12.55
C GLU A 84 -3.84 -19.93 11.40
N ARG A 85 -2.59 -19.90 10.88
CA ARG A 85 -2.28 -19.04 9.74
C ARG A 85 -2.93 -19.58 8.47
N ASN A 86 -3.78 -18.79 7.88
CA ASN A 86 -4.35 -19.05 6.56
C ASN A 86 -3.37 -18.64 5.44
N VAL A 87 -2.12 -19.11 5.53
CA VAL A 87 -1.07 -18.75 4.59
C VAL A 87 -1.31 -19.46 3.26
N ARG A 88 -1.29 -18.71 2.16
CA ARG A 88 -1.29 -19.26 0.80
C ARG A 88 0.12 -19.60 0.40
N LYS A 89 0.37 -20.85 0.10
CA LYS A 89 1.65 -21.27 -0.52
C LYS A 89 1.54 -21.03 -2.02
N ILE A 90 2.39 -20.18 -2.55
CA ILE A 90 2.30 -19.72 -3.93
C ILE A 90 3.60 -19.92 -4.70
N LYS A 91 3.45 -20.22 -6.00
CA LYS A 91 4.54 -20.18 -6.98
C LYS A 91 4.40 -18.90 -7.81
N VAL A 92 5.49 -18.16 -7.95
CA VAL A 92 5.50 -16.85 -8.60
C VAL A 92 6.53 -16.71 -9.71
N SER A 93 7.28 -17.78 -10.03
CA SER A 93 8.27 -17.80 -11.12
C SER A 93 7.65 -17.32 -12.45
N ARG A 94 6.48 -17.84 -12.84
CA ARG A 94 5.76 -17.39 -14.05
C ARG A 94 5.36 -15.91 -13.99
N PHE A 95 4.98 -15.41 -12.82
CA PHE A 95 4.62 -14.00 -12.65
C PHE A 95 5.85 -13.09 -12.73
N THR A 96 6.97 -13.56 -12.20
CA THR A 96 8.24 -12.85 -12.25
C THR A 96 8.78 -12.82 -13.69
N GLU A 97 8.73 -13.93 -14.42
CA GLU A 97 9.11 -14.00 -15.84
C GLU A 97 8.21 -13.09 -16.71
N TRP A 98 6.89 -13.12 -16.49
CA TRP A 98 5.97 -12.19 -17.14
C TRP A 98 6.35 -10.73 -16.89
N ALA A 99 6.76 -10.38 -15.67
CA ALA A 99 7.16 -9.01 -15.34
C ALA A 99 8.47 -8.62 -16.02
N LYS A 100 9.48 -9.51 -16.04
CA LYS A 100 10.75 -9.30 -16.76
C LYS A 100 10.50 -9.10 -18.24
N ASP A 101 9.70 -9.98 -18.87
CA ASP A 101 9.33 -9.86 -20.28
C ASP A 101 8.61 -8.53 -20.56
N THR A 102 7.68 -8.13 -19.70
CA THR A 102 6.91 -6.89 -19.85
C THR A 102 7.79 -5.64 -19.85
N VAL A 103 8.83 -5.57 -19.02
CA VAL A 103 9.74 -4.40 -18.98
C VAL A 103 10.84 -4.47 -20.04
N SER A 104 11.20 -5.66 -20.51
CA SER A 104 12.17 -5.86 -21.60
C SER A 104 11.58 -5.57 -22.98
N ASN A 105 10.31 -5.83 -23.18
CA ASN A 105 9.62 -5.73 -24.46
C ASN A 105 8.53 -4.65 -24.42
N LEU A 106 8.96 -3.39 -24.20
CA LEU A 106 8.05 -2.26 -24.15
C LEU A 106 7.39 -2.03 -25.53
N PRO A 107 6.06 -2.00 -25.61
CA PRO A 107 5.37 -1.82 -26.88
C PRO A 107 5.41 -0.36 -27.34
N ASP A 108 5.29 -0.13 -28.66
CA ASP A 108 5.19 1.22 -29.22
C ASP A 108 3.92 1.97 -28.73
N SER A 109 2.86 1.24 -28.49
CA SER A 109 1.60 1.79 -27.98
C SER A 109 1.54 1.77 -26.46
N PHE A 110 1.17 2.90 -25.84
CA PHE A 110 0.98 3.04 -24.41
C PHE A 110 -0.29 2.35 -23.85
N ALA A 111 -1.00 1.56 -24.62
CA ALA A 111 -2.21 0.85 -24.17
C ALA A 111 -1.92 -0.12 -23.00
N ARG A 112 -0.72 -0.71 -22.97
CA ARG A 112 -0.29 -1.68 -21.95
C ARG A 112 0.35 -1.04 -20.70
N TRP A 113 0.22 0.26 -20.49
CA TRP A 113 0.83 0.97 -19.35
C TRP A 113 0.53 0.34 -17.97
N LYS A 114 -0.66 -0.26 -17.81
CA LYS A 114 -1.07 -0.93 -16.56
C LYS A 114 -0.20 -2.16 -16.26
N HIS A 115 0.11 -2.95 -17.28
CA HIS A 115 0.98 -4.11 -17.17
C HIS A 115 2.40 -3.68 -16.82
N VAL A 116 2.92 -2.66 -17.50
CA VAL A 116 4.25 -2.09 -17.20
C VAL A 116 4.33 -1.56 -15.76
N CYS A 117 3.30 -0.86 -15.30
CA CYS A 117 3.23 -0.41 -13.91
C CYS A 117 3.28 -1.58 -12.92
N ILE A 118 2.49 -2.64 -13.14
CA ILE A 118 2.44 -3.82 -12.25
C ILE A 118 3.77 -4.56 -12.28
N ALA A 119 4.40 -4.70 -13.45
CA ALA A 119 5.70 -5.31 -13.58
C ALA A 119 6.78 -4.56 -12.78
N ILE A 120 6.82 -3.22 -12.87
CA ILE A 120 7.72 -2.40 -12.05
C ILE A 120 7.41 -2.59 -10.55
N MET A 121 6.13 -2.58 -10.16
CA MET A 121 5.74 -2.82 -8.76
C MET A 121 6.25 -4.16 -8.23
N LEU A 122 6.17 -5.22 -9.04
CA LEU A 122 6.64 -6.56 -8.66
C LEU A 122 8.16 -6.62 -8.55
N LEU A 123 8.88 -6.08 -9.54
CA LEU A 123 10.34 -6.19 -9.62
C LEU A 123 11.09 -5.25 -8.65
N THR A 124 10.42 -4.20 -8.14
CA THR A 124 11.03 -3.19 -7.26
C THR A 124 10.38 -3.08 -5.88
N GLY A 125 9.25 -3.74 -5.64
CA GLY A 125 8.49 -3.61 -4.40
C GLY A 125 7.86 -2.24 -4.17
N ARG A 126 7.85 -1.34 -5.17
CA ARG A 126 7.31 0.01 -5.00
C ARG A 126 5.78 0.02 -5.06
N ARG A 127 5.18 1.00 -4.36
CA ARG A 127 3.73 1.17 -4.41
C ARG A 127 3.31 1.75 -5.76
N GLN A 128 2.09 1.45 -6.17
CA GLN A 128 1.51 2.01 -7.40
C GLN A 128 1.71 3.53 -7.51
N SER A 129 1.42 4.27 -6.45
CA SER A 129 1.56 5.72 -6.44
C SER A 129 3.00 6.19 -6.52
N GLU A 130 3.95 5.42 -5.99
CA GLU A 130 5.38 5.68 -6.13
C GLU A 130 5.83 5.47 -7.58
N VAL A 131 5.42 4.37 -8.22
CA VAL A 131 5.72 4.10 -9.64
C VAL A 131 5.07 5.14 -10.56
N MET A 132 3.80 5.46 -10.33
CA MET A 132 3.01 6.31 -11.22
C MET A 132 3.12 7.81 -10.93
N SER A 133 3.88 8.22 -9.91
CA SER A 133 3.98 9.63 -9.52
C SER A 133 5.32 9.96 -8.86
N SER A 134 5.43 9.77 -7.54
CA SER A 134 6.46 10.39 -6.71
C SER A 134 7.86 9.81 -6.88
N GLY A 135 7.97 8.56 -7.31
CA GLY A 135 9.25 7.84 -7.34
C GLY A 135 10.22 8.39 -8.37
N VAL A 136 11.48 8.59 -7.96
CA VAL A 136 12.65 8.74 -8.82
C VAL A 136 13.49 7.49 -8.70
N PHE A 137 13.96 6.99 -9.83
CA PHE A 137 14.75 5.77 -9.92
C PHE A 137 16.04 6.11 -10.66
N GLU A 138 17.17 5.81 -10.04
CA GLU A 138 18.47 6.02 -10.62
C GLU A 138 19.22 4.68 -10.70
N TYR A 139 19.91 4.44 -11.82
CA TYR A 139 20.67 3.22 -12.01
C TYR A 139 21.89 3.17 -11.08
N VAL A 140 22.10 2.05 -10.41
CA VAL A 140 23.30 1.77 -9.61
C VAL A 140 24.10 0.65 -10.27
N ASP A 141 23.49 -0.51 -10.41
CA ASP A 141 24.01 -1.69 -11.10
C ASP A 141 22.80 -2.53 -11.58
N ASP A 142 23.04 -3.62 -12.31
CA ASP A 142 21.96 -4.42 -12.90
C ASP A 142 20.97 -4.94 -11.88
N SER A 143 21.40 -5.18 -10.64
CA SER A 143 20.59 -5.73 -9.55
C SER A 143 20.07 -4.68 -8.57
N HIS A 144 20.42 -3.38 -8.75
CA HIS A 144 20.03 -2.35 -7.80
C HIS A 144 19.72 -1.01 -8.46
N LEU A 145 18.76 -0.33 -7.87
CA LEU A 145 18.43 1.07 -8.15
C LEU A 145 18.57 1.92 -6.88
N MET A 146 18.87 3.20 -7.05
CA MET A 146 18.62 4.20 -6.02
C MET A 146 17.18 4.69 -6.19
N PHE A 147 16.41 4.68 -5.11
CA PHE A 147 15.01 5.09 -5.07
C PHE A 147 14.80 6.26 -4.12
N GLU A 148 14.10 7.29 -4.60
CA GLU A 148 13.64 8.44 -3.83
C GLU A 148 12.15 8.69 -4.08
N GLY A 149 11.46 9.39 -3.18
CA GLY A 149 10.05 9.79 -3.35
C GLY A 149 9.06 8.88 -2.64
N GLN A 150 9.50 8.25 -1.56
CA GLN A 150 8.65 7.46 -0.68
C GLN A 150 7.53 8.29 -0.06
N LEU A 151 6.29 7.78 -0.17
CA LEU A 151 5.09 8.51 0.21
C LEU A 151 4.64 8.28 1.66
N LYS A 152 4.85 7.07 2.19
CA LYS A 152 4.41 6.71 3.53
C LYS A 152 5.57 6.96 4.49
N ARG A 153 5.55 8.12 5.13
CA ARG A 153 6.57 8.57 6.08
C ARG A 153 5.94 8.72 7.47
N HIS A 154 6.75 8.57 8.50
CA HIS A 154 6.36 8.88 9.88
C HIS A 154 6.63 10.34 10.25
N THR A 155 7.47 11.02 9.47
CA THR A 155 7.85 12.44 9.63
C THR A 155 7.74 13.16 8.29
N GLU A 156 7.65 14.48 8.30
CA GLU A 156 7.69 15.34 7.11
C GLU A 156 9.13 15.51 6.58
N GLU A 157 10.12 15.09 7.34
CA GLU A 157 11.52 15.19 6.94
C GLU A 157 11.79 14.40 5.65
N PRO A 158 12.65 14.91 4.77
CA PRO A 158 13.07 14.19 3.57
C PRO A 158 13.70 12.85 3.93
N VAL A 159 13.21 11.76 3.35
CA VAL A 159 13.86 10.47 3.46
C VAL A 159 14.97 10.42 2.42
N PRO A 160 16.23 10.10 2.82
CA PRO A 160 17.32 10.00 1.86
C PRO A 160 17.03 8.91 0.82
N PRO A 161 17.62 9.02 -0.39
CA PRO A 161 17.53 7.96 -1.38
C PRO A 161 17.97 6.62 -0.81
N THR A 162 17.24 5.57 -1.10
CA THR A 162 17.49 4.22 -0.60
C THR A 162 17.92 3.31 -1.74
N LYS A 163 19.01 2.57 -1.55
CA LYS A 163 19.41 1.51 -2.48
C LYS A 163 18.44 0.34 -2.34
N ILE A 164 17.77 -0.03 -3.43
CA ILE A 164 16.78 -1.11 -3.46
C ILE A 164 17.20 -2.21 -4.43
N PRO A 165 17.03 -3.49 -4.08
CA PRO A 165 17.22 -4.59 -5.01
C PRO A 165 16.23 -4.55 -6.17
N VAL A 166 16.61 -5.12 -7.31
CA VAL A 166 15.72 -5.36 -8.46
C VAL A 166 15.75 -6.84 -8.80
N ILE A 167 14.58 -7.48 -8.71
CA ILE A 167 14.44 -8.91 -9.01
C ILE A 167 14.86 -9.16 -10.46
N GLY A 168 15.75 -10.15 -10.65
CA GLY A 168 16.19 -10.63 -11.96
C GLY A 168 17.17 -9.71 -12.69
N GLY A 169 17.84 -8.78 -12.00
CA GLY A 169 18.87 -7.94 -12.62
C GLY A 169 18.34 -6.98 -13.70
N MET A 170 17.13 -6.43 -13.53
CA MET A 170 16.39 -5.67 -14.54
C MET A 170 16.45 -4.15 -14.34
N ALA A 171 17.48 -3.63 -13.65
CA ALA A 171 17.51 -2.22 -13.24
C ALA A 171 17.46 -1.25 -14.44
N GLN A 172 18.21 -1.50 -15.52
CA GLN A 172 18.17 -0.65 -16.70
C GLN A 172 16.80 -0.68 -17.37
N GLN A 173 16.17 -1.86 -17.49
CA GLN A 173 14.84 -2.03 -18.09
C GLN A 173 13.77 -1.33 -17.27
N ILE A 174 13.90 -1.29 -15.93
CA ILE A 174 13.00 -0.50 -15.05
C ILE A 174 13.14 0.99 -15.35
N ILE A 175 14.36 1.52 -15.49
CA ILE A 175 14.58 2.93 -15.87
C ILE A 175 13.94 3.25 -17.22
N ASP A 176 14.11 2.38 -18.20
CA ASP A 176 13.54 2.58 -19.53
C ASP A 176 12.02 2.49 -19.51
N ALA A 177 11.45 1.59 -18.70
CA ALA A 177 10.01 1.46 -18.50
C ALA A 177 9.41 2.70 -17.79
N ILE A 178 10.10 3.30 -16.84
CA ILE A 178 9.69 4.56 -16.19
C ILE A 178 9.67 5.69 -17.22
N LYS A 179 10.73 5.84 -18.02
CA LYS A 179 10.79 6.84 -19.12
C LYS A 179 9.70 6.61 -20.16
N TRP A 180 9.41 5.35 -20.48
CA TRP A 180 8.33 4.99 -21.39
C TRP A 180 6.96 5.42 -20.83
N LEU A 181 6.69 5.19 -19.54
CA LEU A 181 5.46 5.66 -18.88
C LEU A 181 5.36 7.19 -18.89
N GLU A 182 6.45 7.91 -18.72
CA GLU A 182 6.50 9.38 -18.79
C GLU A 182 6.21 9.88 -20.20
N LYS A 183 6.88 9.32 -21.20
CA LYS A 183 6.66 9.64 -22.62
C LYS A 183 5.19 9.45 -23.03
N GLY A 184 4.51 8.45 -22.47
CA GLY A 184 3.11 8.16 -22.72
C GLY A 184 2.13 9.01 -21.91
N ASP A 185 2.59 9.98 -21.13
CA ASP A 185 1.77 10.77 -20.19
C ASP A 185 0.95 9.87 -19.22
N LYS A 186 1.56 8.77 -18.77
CA LYS A 186 0.91 7.84 -17.83
C LYS A 186 1.28 8.14 -16.38
N ARG A 187 2.45 8.76 -16.14
CA ARG A 187 2.84 9.22 -14.81
C ARG A 187 2.28 10.61 -14.50
N THR A 188 2.02 10.88 -13.22
CA THR A 188 1.69 12.22 -12.73
C THR A 188 2.92 12.79 -12.06
N ILE A 189 3.68 13.59 -12.79
CA ILE A 189 4.91 14.21 -12.24
C ILE A 189 4.50 15.25 -11.19
N PRO A 190 5.09 15.26 -9.99
CA PRO A 190 4.86 16.28 -8.98
C PRO A 190 5.37 17.65 -9.49
N ASP A 191 4.58 18.69 -9.29
CA ASP A 191 4.98 20.08 -9.61
C ASP A 191 6.14 20.53 -8.71
N GLU A 192 6.11 20.06 -7.45
CA GLU A 192 7.14 20.29 -6.45
C GLU A 192 7.50 19.01 -5.73
N ARG A 193 8.78 18.84 -5.35
CA ARG A 193 9.25 17.68 -4.60
C ARG A 193 9.20 17.86 -3.08
N THR A 194 8.35 18.77 -2.60
CA THR A 194 7.98 18.89 -1.19
C THR A 194 7.12 17.68 -0.78
N TYR A 195 7.02 17.40 0.52
CA TYR A 195 6.14 16.32 1.03
C TYR A 195 4.70 16.50 0.56
N GLU A 196 4.18 17.71 0.63
CA GLU A 196 2.82 18.04 0.20
C GLU A 196 2.64 17.87 -1.32
N GLY A 197 3.58 18.35 -2.13
CA GLY A 197 3.57 18.20 -3.58
C GLY A 197 3.57 16.72 -4.01
N LEU A 198 4.39 15.88 -3.36
CA LEU A 198 4.43 14.43 -3.58
C LEU A 198 3.10 13.77 -3.22
N GLN A 199 2.49 14.13 -2.08
CA GLN A 199 1.19 13.59 -1.64
C GLN A 199 0.05 14.00 -2.59
N LYS A 200 0.03 15.25 -3.04
CA LYS A 200 -0.95 15.78 -4.00
C LYS A 200 -0.88 15.05 -5.34
N ALA A 201 0.32 14.89 -5.88
CA ALA A 201 0.54 14.17 -7.13
C ALA A 201 0.17 12.68 -7.00
N ALA A 202 0.53 12.05 -5.88
CA ALA A 202 0.19 10.66 -5.60
C ALA A 202 -1.33 10.45 -5.50
N LYS A 203 -2.05 11.34 -4.83
CA LYS A 203 -3.52 11.30 -4.74
C LYS A 203 -4.17 11.46 -6.13
N LYS A 204 -3.68 12.39 -6.94
CA LYS A 204 -4.14 12.59 -8.33
C LYS A 204 -3.90 11.33 -9.16
N SER A 205 -2.71 10.75 -9.08
CA SER A 205 -2.34 9.50 -9.76
C SER A 205 -3.21 8.33 -9.29
N HIS A 206 -3.42 8.18 -7.99
CA HIS A 206 -4.25 7.12 -7.42
C HIS A 206 -5.68 7.18 -7.98
N ASN A 207 -6.31 8.34 -7.95
CA ASN A 207 -7.67 8.53 -8.46
C ASN A 207 -7.79 8.21 -9.96
N ARG A 208 -6.74 8.52 -10.74
CA ARG A 208 -6.70 8.25 -12.19
C ARG A 208 -6.47 6.78 -12.53
N CYS A 209 -5.64 6.09 -11.76
CA CYS A 209 -5.04 4.82 -12.20
C CYS A 209 -5.48 3.60 -11.38
N SER A 210 -5.86 3.75 -10.10
CA SER A 210 -5.99 2.62 -9.16
C SER A 210 -7.02 1.58 -9.59
N ARG A 211 -8.16 2.01 -10.12
CA ARG A 211 -9.19 1.10 -10.62
C ARG A 211 -8.67 0.22 -11.77
N TYR A 212 -8.05 0.84 -12.76
CA TYR A 212 -7.53 0.12 -13.95
C TYR A 212 -6.40 -0.85 -13.59
N ILE A 213 -5.52 -0.46 -12.67
CA ILE A 213 -4.44 -1.34 -12.20
C ILE A 213 -5.02 -2.50 -11.40
N SER A 214 -6.01 -2.26 -10.53
CA SER A 214 -6.68 -3.30 -9.78
C SER A 214 -7.40 -4.32 -10.68
N GLU A 215 -8.11 -3.85 -11.71
CA GLU A 215 -8.77 -4.70 -12.70
C GLU A 215 -7.76 -5.53 -13.53
N THR A 216 -6.62 -4.92 -13.87
CA THR A 216 -5.55 -5.63 -14.59
C THR A 216 -4.88 -6.66 -13.67
N MET A 217 -4.61 -6.30 -12.42
CA MET A 217 -4.02 -7.20 -11.43
C MET A 217 -4.87 -8.47 -11.27
N THR A 218 -6.20 -8.35 -11.18
CA THR A 218 -7.10 -9.52 -11.09
C THR A 218 -6.95 -10.49 -12.27
N LYS A 219 -6.65 -9.97 -13.47
CA LYS A 219 -6.44 -10.83 -14.66
C LYS A 219 -5.09 -11.54 -14.65
N LEU A 220 -4.14 -11.02 -13.90
CA LEU A 220 -2.79 -11.61 -13.77
C LEU A 220 -2.71 -12.71 -12.70
N GLU A 221 -3.81 -13.01 -12.00
CA GLU A 221 -3.84 -14.10 -11.01
C GLU A 221 -3.52 -15.46 -11.63
N GLU A 222 -3.74 -15.63 -12.95
CA GLU A 222 -3.38 -16.84 -13.71
C GLU A 222 -1.88 -17.15 -13.76
N TYR A 223 -1.03 -16.14 -13.49
CA TYR A 223 0.44 -16.32 -13.45
C TYR A 223 0.95 -16.76 -12.08
N VAL A 224 0.08 -16.89 -11.08
CA VAL A 224 0.46 -17.27 -9.72
C VAL A 224 -0.32 -18.50 -9.30
N ASP A 225 0.38 -19.60 -9.10
CA ASP A 225 -0.25 -20.85 -8.69
C ASP A 225 -0.33 -20.94 -7.16
N ILE A 226 -1.50 -21.25 -6.62
CA ILE A 226 -1.70 -21.58 -5.21
C ILE A 226 -1.59 -23.10 -5.08
N THR A 227 -0.65 -23.59 -4.25
CA THR A 227 -0.33 -25.02 -4.13
C THR A 227 -1.02 -25.71 -2.97
N ASN A 228 -1.71 -24.97 -2.12
CA ASN A 228 -2.55 -25.49 -1.05
C ASN A 228 -4.03 -25.18 -1.33
N ASP A 229 -4.96 -25.81 -0.62
CA ASP A 229 -6.42 -25.71 -0.82
C ASP A 229 -7.01 -24.32 -0.56
N LYS A 230 -6.26 -23.27 -0.89
CA LYS A 230 -6.67 -21.87 -0.72
C LYS A 230 -7.07 -21.25 -2.05
N THR A 231 -7.75 -20.13 -1.99
CA THR A 231 -8.15 -19.36 -3.17
C THR A 231 -7.76 -17.89 -3.01
N TRP A 232 -7.78 -17.13 -4.10
CA TRP A 232 -7.58 -15.69 -4.06
C TRP A 232 -8.78 -14.93 -3.49
N LYS A 233 -9.65 -15.62 -2.74
CA LYS A 233 -10.80 -15.00 -2.09
C LYS A 233 -10.63 -15.02 -0.58
N ASP A 234 -11.05 -13.93 0.07
CA ASP A 234 -11.20 -13.89 1.52
C ASP A 234 -12.49 -14.62 1.97
N ILE A 235 -12.72 -14.70 3.27
CA ILE A 235 -13.92 -15.33 3.85
C ILE A 235 -15.24 -14.63 3.44
N LYS A 236 -15.17 -13.44 2.84
CA LYS A 236 -16.31 -12.67 2.31
C LYS A 236 -16.45 -12.79 0.79
N GLY A 237 -15.61 -13.60 0.15
CA GLY A 237 -15.59 -13.78 -1.29
C GLY A 237 -14.91 -12.66 -2.08
N ASN A 238 -14.26 -11.67 -1.43
CA ASN A 238 -13.53 -10.62 -2.13
C ASN A 238 -12.20 -11.14 -2.65
N ASN A 239 -11.81 -10.74 -3.86
CA ASN A 239 -10.50 -11.05 -4.41
C ASN A 239 -9.40 -10.34 -3.59
N VAL A 240 -8.39 -11.11 -3.14
CA VAL A 240 -7.22 -10.63 -2.40
C VAL A 240 -5.98 -10.48 -3.29
N PHE A 241 -6.05 -10.90 -4.55
CA PHE A 241 -5.00 -10.68 -5.53
C PHE A 241 -5.00 -9.21 -5.98
N LYS A 242 -4.27 -8.37 -5.27
CA LYS A 242 -4.24 -6.91 -5.42
C LYS A 242 -2.81 -6.39 -5.47
N GLY A 243 -2.65 -5.12 -5.83
CA GLY A 243 -1.33 -4.48 -5.96
C GLY A 243 -0.44 -4.58 -4.73
N HIS A 244 -0.98 -4.70 -3.51
CA HIS A 244 -0.16 -4.92 -2.31
C HIS A 244 0.54 -6.29 -2.30
N LEU A 245 -0.03 -7.29 -2.98
CA LEU A 245 0.57 -8.62 -3.10
C LEU A 245 1.94 -8.57 -3.81
N THR A 246 2.11 -7.72 -4.83
CA THR A 246 3.42 -7.58 -5.50
C THR A 246 4.52 -7.21 -4.53
N ARG A 247 4.19 -6.38 -3.54
CA ARG A 247 5.13 -5.93 -2.51
C ARG A 247 5.44 -7.03 -1.48
N GLN A 248 4.46 -7.89 -1.15
CA GLN A 248 4.69 -9.06 -0.30
C GLN A 248 5.58 -10.09 -1.02
N ILE A 249 5.30 -10.38 -2.29
CA ILE A 249 6.12 -11.28 -3.11
C ILE A 249 7.55 -10.74 -3.21
N TYR A 250 7.72 -9.45 -3.55
CA TYR A 250 9.02 -8.81 -3.61
C TYR A 250 9.79 -8.92 -2.29
N ALA A 251 9.14 -8.65 -1.15
CA ALA A 251 9.77 -8.73 0.16
C ALA A 251 10.33 -10.12 0.45
N GLN A 252 9.55 -11.17 0.16
CA GLN A 252 9.97 -12.55 0.40
C GLN A 252 11.10 -12.98 -0.54
N ILE A 253 11.02 -12.67 -1.83
CA ILE A 253 12.09 -12.97 -2.77
C ILE A 253 13.38 -12.25 -2.34
N CYS A 254 13.30 -10.95 -2.01
CA CYS A 254 14.47 -10.19 -1.62
C CYS A 254 15.07 -10.66 -0.28
N SER A 255 14.25 -11.13 0.65
CA SER A 255 14.75 -11.67 1.92
C SER A 255 15.52 -12.98 1.79
N GLU A 256 15.32 -13.71 0.70
CA GLU A 256 16.06 -14.96 0.42
C GLU A 256 17.28 -14.75 -0.50
N ILE A 257 17.23 -13.72 -1.35
CA ILE A 257 18.28 -13.53 -2.37
C ILE A 257 19.29 -12.45 -1.98
N PHE A 258 18.84 -11.38 -1.32
CA PHE A 258 19.64 -10.16 -1.15
C PHE A 258 19.93 -9.78 0.31
N VAL A 259 19.39 -10.52 1.29
CA VAL A 259 19.67 -10.19 2.69
C VAL A 259 21.14 -10.40 3.01
N PRO A 260 21.85 -9.41 3.58
CA PRO A 260 23.21 -9.59 4.02
C PRO A 260 23.30 -10.55 5.22
N ASP A 261 24.38 -11.34 5.32
CA ASP A 261 24.59 -12.34 6.38
C ASP A 261 24.53 -11.75 7.80
N ASP A 262 24.87 -10.48 7.95
CA ASP A 262 24.91 -9.76 9.23
C ASP A 262 23.58 -9.04 9.56
N GLN A 263 22.58 -9.07 8.66
CA GLN A 263 21.33 -8.36 8.84
C GLN A 263 20.13 -9.31 9.08
N LYS A 264 19.23 -8.92 10.00
CA LYS A 264 17.97 -9.65 10.20
C LYS A 264 16.99 -9.37 9.06
N ASN A 265 16.33 -10.42 8.54
CA ASN A 265 15.37 -10.33 7.44
C ASN A 265 14.35 -9.18 7.59
N HIS A 266 13.72 -9.04 8.75
CA HIS A 266 12.73 -7.99 8.97
C HIS A 266 13.32 -6.57 8.92
N SER A 267 14.59 -6.39 9.39
CA SER A 267 15.27 -5.11 9.29
C SER A 267 15.57 -4.77 7.84
N PHE A 268 16.09 -5.74 7.10
CA PHE A 268 16.36 -5.60 5.67
C PHE A 268 15.09 -5.27 4.88
N ILE A 269 13.98 -6.00 5.11
CA ILE A 269 12.69 -5.73 4.47
C ILE A 269 12.19 -4.32 4.80
N ALA A 270 12.31 -3.89 6.07
CA ALA A 270 11.94 -2.52 6.47
C ALA A 270 12.73 -1.48 5.68
N ASP A 271 14.04 -1.67 5.56
CA ASP A 271 14.94 -0.74 4.88
C ASP A 271 14.62 -0.65 3.38
N ILE A 272 14.59 -1.78 2.67
CA ILE A 272 14.34 -1.78 1.21
C ILE A 272 12.92 -1.34 0.84
N LEU A 273 11.95 -1.56 1.71
CA LEU A 273 10.57 -1.11 1.48
C LEU A 273 10.31 0.30 2.03
N GLY A 274 11.18 0.81 2.89
CA GLY A 274 10.99 2.07 3.60
C GLY A 274 9.76 2.03 4.50
N GLU A 275 9.61 0.98 5.27
CA GLU A 275 8.57 0.80 6.28
C GLU A 275 9.17 0.90 7.68
N SER A 276 8.30 1.04 8.69
CA SER A 276 8.75 0.84 10.06
C SER A 276 9.11 -0.63 10.30
N ARG A 277 10.07 -0.89 11.20
CA ARG A 277 10.44 -2.27 11.60
C ARG A 277 9.25 -3.06 12.13
N ASP A 278 8.28 -2.40 12.78
CA ASP A 278 7.06 -3.03 13.28
C ASP A 278 6.09 -3.45 12.15
N ALA A 279 6.18 -2.82 10.98
CA ALA A 279 5.36 -3.16 9.82
C ALA A 279 5.96 -4.31 8.99
N ALA A 280 7.27 -4.49 9.00
CA ALA A 280 7.97 -5.50 8.19
C ALA A 280 7.43 -6.93 8.39
N PRO A 281 7.11 -7.42 9.61
CA PRO A 281 6.51 -8.74 9.81
C PRO A 281 5.14 -8.93 9.13
N SER A 282 4.52 -7.86 8.63
CA SER A 282 3.25 -7.99 7.91
C SER A 282 3.38 -8.59 6.52
N TYR A 283 4.60 -8.60 5.96
CA TYR A 283 4.85 -9.11 4.62
C TYR A 283 4.91 -10.64 4.54
N ASP A 284 5.07 -11.33 5.68
CA ASP A 284 5.12 -12.80 5.76
C ASP A 284 3.78 -13.43 6.20
N ARG A 285 2.70 -12.63 6.26
CA ARG A 285 1.47 -13.05 6.97
C ARG A 285 0.52 -13.89 6.13
N ASP A 286 0.32 -13.51 4.88
CA ASP A 286 -0.79 -14.00 4.08
C ASP A 286 -0.37 -14.93 2.95
N ILE A 287 0.93 -14.91 2.61
CA ILE A 287 1.53 -15.71 1.55
C ILE A 287 2.87 -16.29 2.00
N GLU A 288 3.26 -17.41 1.37
CA GLU A 288 4.57 -18.03 1.41
C GLU A 288 4.97 -18.36 -0.03
N VAL A 289 6.03 -17.74 -0.54
CA VAL A 289 6.59 -18.01 -1.87
C VAL A 289 7.48 -19.25 -1.78
N ILE A 290 7.21 -20.28 -2.57
CA ILE A 290 7.84 -21.61 -2.45
C ILE A 290 8.72 -21.99 -3.64
N ASP A 291 8.86 -21.14 -4.65
CA ASP A 291 9.65 -21.36 -5.87
C ASP A 291 10.72 -20.30 -6.11
N ILE A 292 11.30 -19.75 -5.03
CA ILE A 292 12.29 -18.65 -5.10
C ILE A 292 13.57 -19.11 -5.83
N GLU A 293 13.94 -20.38 -5.70
CA GLU A 293 15.10 -20.94 -6.40
C GLU A 293 14.98 -20.86 -7.93
N ASP A 294 13.75 -20.89 -8.46
CA ASP A 294 13.47 -20.77 -9.89
C ASP A 294 13.55 -19.32 -10.40
N ILE A 295 13.76 -18.34 -9.49
CA ILE A 295 13.75 -16.89 -9.78
C ILE A 295 15.17 -16.30 -9.76
N LYS A 296 16.13 -16.97 -9.12
CA LYS A 296 17.53 -16.53 -8.95
C LYS A 296 18.28 -16.31 -10.26
#